data_1f88b0e02805bdc11f5f81e53499127c
#
_entry.id   1f88b0e02805bdc11f5f81e53499127c
#
_cell.length_a   1.000
_cell.length_b   1.000
_cell.length_c   1.000
_cell.angle_alpha   90.00
_cell.angle_beta   90.00
_cell.angle_gamma   90.00
#
_symmetry.space_group_name_H-M   'P 1'
#
loop_
_entity.id
_entity.type
_entity.pdbx_description
1 polymer ?
#
loop_
_entity_poly.entity_id
_entity_poly.type
_entity_poly.pdbx_seq_one_letter_code
_entity_poly.pdbx_strand_id
1 'polypeptide(L)'
;MSPSLFTLYAEYIVRNARLDEAQAEIKIAGRNINNLRYTDYTTLMAESEEELKSLLMKVKEESEKVGLKLNIQKTKIIAFGPIISWEIDGETMETVRDFILFGSKIIADGDCSHEIKRHLLLGRKVMTNLDSILKGRDIILPTNVCLVKAIVFPVVMYGCESWTVKKAEH
;
A
#
# COMPACT_ATOMS: atom_id res chain seq x y z
N MET A 1 -20.56 0.79 10.46
CA MET A 1 -20.85 -0.40 9.60
C MET A 1 -19.92 -1.53 10.05
N SER A 2 -20.39 -2.79 10.08
CA SER A 2 -19.52 -3.94 10.41
C SER A 2 -18.46 -4.11 9.32
N PRO A 3 -17.20 -4.47 9.64
CA PRO A 3 -16.15 -4.72 8.64
C PRO A 3 -16.57 -5.74 7.57
N SER A 4 -17.23 -6.81 7.98
CA SER A 4 -17.75 -7.85 7.06
C SER A 4 -18.79 -7.31 6.09
N LEU A 5 -19.67 -6.43 6.55
CA LEU A 5 -20.69 -5.81 5.71
C LEU A 5 -20.05 -4.86 4.71
N PHE A 6 -19.04 -4.08 5.13
CA PHE A 6 -18.29 -3.20 4.25
C PHE A 6 -17.60 -3.98 3.13
N THR A 7 -16.97 -5.12 3.45
CA THR A 7 -16.33 -5.99 2.45
C THR A 7 -17.33 -6.49 1.39
N LEU A 8 -18.54 -6.84 1.79
CA LEU A 8 -19.60 -7.26 0.86
C LEU A 8 -20.02 -6.10 -0.07
N TYR A 9 -20.17 -4.89 0.47
CA TYR A 9 -20.49 -3.72 -0.35
C TYR A 9 -19.33 -3.38 -1.32
N ALA A 10 -18.10 -3.43 -0.87
CA ALA A 10 -16.93 -3.18 -1.72
C ALA A 10 -16.86 -4.20 -2.87
N GLU A 11 -17.12 -5.49 -2.58
CA GLU A 11 -17.19 -6.53 -3.61
C GLU A 11 -18.30 -6.28 -4.62
N TYR A 12 -19.50 -5.93 -4.14
CA TYR A 12 -20.64 -5.60 -4.97
C TYR A 12 -20.34 -4.42 -5.92
N ILE A 13 -19.77 -3.33 -5.37
CA ILE A 13 -19.41 -2.13 -6.15
C ILE A 13 -18.43 -2.48 -7.26
N VAL A 14 -17.36 -3.19 -6.93
CA VAL A 14 -16.31 -3.52 -7.91
C VAL A 14 -16.80 -4.44 -9.03
N ARG A 15 -17.65 -5.44 -8.68
CA ARG A 15 -18.30 -6.31 -9.68
C ARG A 15 -19.20 -5.53 -10.63
N ASN A 16 -20.01 -4.61 -10.09
CA ASN A 16 -20.93 -3.82 -10.89
C ASN A 16 -20.22 -2.73 -11.71
N ALA A 17 -19.14 -2.17 -11.17
CA ALA A 17 -18.28 -1.25 -11.91
C ALA A 17 -17.55 -1.92 -13.09
N ARG A 18 -17.70 -3.26 -13.24
CA ARG A 18 -17.04 -4.07 -14.29
C ARG A 18 -15.56 -3.75 -14.41
N LEU A 19 -14.89 -3.75 -13.25
CA LEU A 19 -13.43 -3.64 -13.21
C LEU A 19 -12.86 -4.99 -13.63
N ASP A 20 -13.12 -5.38 -14.90
CA ASP A 20 -12.68 -6.65 -15.43
C ASP A 20 -11.16 -6.68 -15.55
N GLU A 21 -10.55 -7.57 -14.78
CA GLU A 21 -9.10 -7.82 -14.83
C GLU A 21 -8.63 -8.21 -16.24
N ALA A 22 -9.54 -8.74 -17.09
CA ALA A 22 -9.22 -9.10 -18.47
C ALA A 22 -8.84 -7.91 -19.34
N GLN A 23 -9.30 -6.70 -19.02
CA GLN A 23 -8.98 -5.45 -19.73
C GLN A 23 -7.88 -4.64 -19.05
N ALA A 24 -7.39 -5.08 -17.89
CA ALA A 24 -6.31 -4.40 -17.20
C ALA A 24 -4.99 -4.59 -17.93
N GLU A 25 -4.28 -3.51 -18.19
CA GLU A 25 -2.96 -3.53 -18.84
C GLU A 25 -1.83 -3.84 -17.86
N ILE A 26 -2.01 -3.48 -16.57
CA ILE A 26 -1.01 -3.72 -15.53
C ILE A 26 -0.95 -5.20 -15.14
N LYS A 27 0.24 -5.79 -15.24
CA LYS A 27 0.50 -7.19 -14.87
C LYS A 27 1.32 -7.30 -13.61
N ILE A 28 0.76 -7.99 -12.59
CA ILE A 28 1.48 -8.36 -11.37
C ILE A 28 1.49 -9.88 -11.26
N ALA A 29 2.68 -10.46 -11.19
CA ALA A 29 2.87 -11.93 -11.13
C ALA A 29 2.13 -12.69 -12.27
N GLY A 30 2.09 -12.10 -13.47
CA GLY A 30 1.45 -12.69 -14.66
C GLY A 30 -0.07 -12.57 -14.70
N ARG A 31 -0.70 -11.89 -13.73
CA ARG A 31 -2.14 -11.58 -13.72
C ARG A 31 -2.37 -10.11 -14.03
N ASN A 32 -3.38 -9.84 -14.84
CA ASN A 32 -3.82 -8.49 -15.09
C ASN A 32 -4.56 -7.97 -13.86
N ILE A 33 -4.17 -6.81 -13.34
CA ILE A 33 -4.74 -6.23 -12.11
C ILE A 33 -4.95 -4.74 -12.33
N ASN A 34 -6.17 -4.26 -12.09
CA ASN A 34 -6.52 -2.84 -12.09
C ASN A 34 -7.02 -2.33 -10.73
N ASN A 35 -7.21 -3.22 -9.76
CA ASN A 35 -7.61 -2.86 -8.42
C ASN A 35 -7.02 -3.79 -7.36
N LEU A 36 -6.74 -3.24 -6.17
CA LEU A 36 -6.38 -3.98 -4.96
C LEU A 36 -7.28 -3.50 -3.83
N ARG A 37 -7.77 -4.43 -3.02
CA ARG A 37 -8.70 -4.13 -1.93
C ARG A 37 -8.22 -4.71 -0.63
N TYR A 38 -8.30 -3.90 0.40
CA TYR A 38 -8.00 -4.33 1.76
C TYR A 38 -8.84 -3.53 2.75
N THR A 39 -9.69 -4.22 3.49
CA THR A 39 -10.64 -3.62 4.43
C THR A 39 -11.46 -2.51 3.77
N ASP A 40 -11.27 -1.25 4.16
CA ASP A 40 -11.92 -0.04 3.65
C ASP A 40 -11.07 0.74 2.62
N TYR A 41 -9.92 0.19 2.23
CA TYR A 41 -9.07 0.77 1.21
C TYR A 41 -9.24 0.07 -0.13
N THR A 42 -9.44 0.86 -1.18
CA THR A 42 -9.41 0.40 -2.57
C THR A 42 -8.34 1.18 -3.32
N THR A 43 -7.40 0.47 -3.92
CA THR A 43 -6.39 1.05 -4.81
C THR A 43 -6.78 0.72 -6.24
N LEU A 44 -6.93 1.73 -7.08
CA LEU A 44 -7.12 1.58 -8.52
C LEU A 44 -5.78 1.81 -9.22
N MET A 45 -5.53 1.07 -10.28
CA MET A 45 -4.30 1.12 -11.05
C MET A 45 -4.62 1.16 -12.54
N ALA A 46 -3.93 2.02 -13.27
CA ALA A 46 -4.05 2.15 -14.71
C ALA A 46 -2.73 2.63 -15.31
N GLU A 47 -2.52 2.40 -16.60
CA GLU A 47 -1.34 2.89 -17.33
C GLU A 47 -1.51 4.31 -17.83
N SER A 48 -2.75 4.79 -17.97
CA SER A 48 -3.07 6.15 -18.40
C SER A 48 -3.95 6.91 -17.40
N GLU A 49 -3.90 8.24 -17.47
CA GLU A 49 -4.72 9.13 -16.67
C GLU A 49 -6.21 8.96 -17.00
N GLU A 50 -6.54 8.85 -18.29
CA GLU A 50 -7.89 8.70 -18.78
C GLU A 50 -8.52 7.39 -18.31
N GLU A 51 -7.76 6.31 -18.35
CA GLU A 51 -8.20 5.00 -17.84
C GLU A 51 -8.46 5.07 -16.34
N LEU A 52 -7.52 5.61 -15.55
CA LEU A 52 -7.67 5.75 -14.12
C LEU A 52 -8.90 6.58 -13.76
N LYS A 53 -9.14 7.67 -14.48
CA LYS A 53 -10.32 8.51 -14.31
C LYS A 53 -11.62 7.77 -14.61
N SER A 54 -11.63 6.99 -15.69
CA SER A 54 -12.77 6.14 -16.07
C SER A 54 -13.07 5.10 -14.98
N LEU A 55 -12.04 4.41 -14.45
CA LEU A 55 -12.20 3.43 -13.37
C LEU A 55 -12.76 4.09 -12.10
N LEU A 56 -12.21 5.24 -11.72
CA LEU A 56 -12.64 5.96 -10.53
C LEU A 56 -14.09 6.43 -10.63
N MET A 57 -14.51 6.94 -11.81
CA MET A 57 -15.90 7.38 -12.03
C MET A 57 -16.87 6.20 -11.96
N LYS A 58 -16.53 5.04 -12.54
CA LYS A 58 -17.35 3.82 -12.43
C LYS A 58 -17.52 3.39 -10.95
N VAL A 59 -16.44 3.36 -10.18
CA VAL A 59 -16.49 3.03 -8.74
C VAL A 59 -17.34 4.02 -7.98
N LYS A 60 -17.22 5.32 -8.28
CA LYS A 60 -18.02 6.38 -7.66
C LYS A 60 -19.51 6.18 -7.94
N GLU A 61 -19.91 6.01 -9.20
CA GLU A 61 -21.31 5.80 -9.60
C GLU A 61 -21.91 4.58 -8.91
N GLU A 62 -21.22 3.44 -8.88
CA GLU A 62 -21.71 2.23 -8.21
C GLU A 62 -21.76 2.39 -6.69
N SER A 63 -20.84 3.15 -6.10
CA SER A 63 -20.85 3.46 -4.67
C SER A 63 -22.06 4.31 -4.29
N GLU A 64 -22.39 5.32 -5.09
CA GLU A 64 -23.55 6.20 -4.87
C GLU A 64 -24.88 5.45 -4.94
N LYS A 65 -25.02 4.44 -5.81
CA LYS A 65 -26.21 3.60 -5.91
C LYS A 65 -26.51 2.85 -4.61
N VAL A 66 -25.50 2.52 -3.83
CA VAL A 66 -25.63 1.84 -2.52
C VAL A 66 -25.54 2.80 -1.34
N GLY A 67 -25.60 4.11 -1.59
CA GLY A 67 -25.57 5.15 -0.56
C GLY A 67 -24.18 5.40 0.07
N LEU A 68 -23.10 4.94 -0.57
CA LEU A 68 -21.73 5.22 -0.16
C LEU A 68 -21.16 6.36 -0.99
N LYS A 69 -20.45 7.27 -0.34
CA LYS A 69 -19.79 8.40 -1.01
C LYS A 69 -18.27 8.22 -0.97
N LEU A 70 -17.63 8.50 -2.09
CA LEU A 70 -16.18 8.59 -2.17
C LEU A 70 -15.67 9.72 -1.25
N ASN A 71 -14.68 9.42 -0.42
CA ASN A 71 -14.05 10.44 0.42
C ASN A 71 -12.87 11.04 -0.34
N ILE A 72 -13.13 12.16 -1.06
CA ILE A 72 -12.14 12.82 -1.91
C ILE A 72 -10.93 13.30 -1.11
N GLN A 73 -11.12 13.82 0.11
CA GLN A 73 -10.02 14.29 0.96
C GLN A 73 -9.05 13.16 1.38
N LYS A 74 -9.55 11.94 1.51
CA LYS A 74 -8.73 10.76 1.83
C LYS A 74 -8.20 10.04 0.59
N THR A 75 -8.75 10.32 -0.58
CA THR A 75 -8.30 9.72 -1.84
C THR A 75 -7.05 10.44 -2.32
N LYS A 76 -6.01 9.68 -2.64
CA LYS A 76 -4.71 10.20 -3.09
C LYS A 76 -4.36 9.62 -4.44
N ILE A 77 -3.68 10.39 -5.27
CA ILE A 77 -3.19 9.97 -6.57
C ILE A 77 -1.67 9.90 -6.53
N ILE A 78 -1.11 8.78 -6.99
CA ILE A 78 0.31 8.61 -7.24
C ILE A 78 0.49 8.36 -8.73
N ALA A 79 1.42 9.07 -9.36
CA ALA A 79 1.77 8.80 -10.74
C ALA A 79 3.25 8.99 -11.04
N PHE A 80 3.69 8.29 -12.07
CA PHE A 80 5.00 8.47 -12.69
C PHE A 80 4.89 9.62 -13.70
N GLY A 81 5.25 10.84 -13.30
CA GLY A 81 5.23 12.01 -14.17
C GLY A 81 4.44 13.19 -13.63
N PRO A 82 4.43 14.31 -14.36
CA PRO A 82 3.65 15.46 -13.96
C PRO A 82 2.17 15.17 -14.17
N ILE A 83 1.40 15.10 -13.08
CA ILE A 83 -0.06 15.09 -13.13
C ILE A 83 -0.57 16.51 -12.97
N ILE A 84 -1.50 16.86 -13.86
CA ILE A 84 -2.35 18.03 -13.74
C ILE A 84 -3.38 17.74 -12.63
N SER A 85 -3.72 18.73 -11.80
CA SER A 85 -4.70 18.58 -10.73
C SER A 85 -6.00 17.93 -11.23
N TRP A 86 -6.45 16.89 -10.53
CA TRP A 86 -7.72 16.26 -10.82
C TRP A 86 -8.83 16.86 -9.99
N GLU A 87 -9.95 17.13 -10.63
CA GLU A 87 -11.17 17.58 -9.97
C GLU A 87 -12.28 16.55 -10.14
N ILE A 88 -12.96 16.24 -9.03
CA ILE A 88 -14.16 15.41 -8.99
C ILE A 88 -15.20 16.19 -8.19
N ASP A 89 -16.36 16.44 -8.79
CA ASP A 89 -17.46 17.20 -8.18
C ASP A 89 -17.06 18.61 -7.70
N GLY A 90 -16.08 19.23 -8.35
CA GLY A 90 -15.56 20.55 -7.94
C GLY A 90 -14.56 20.51 -6.78
N GLU A 91 -14.20 19.34 -6.29
CA GLU A 91 -13.14 19.14 -5.29
C GLU A 91 -11.85 18.65 -5.97
N THR A 92 -10.74 19.29 -5.64
CA THR A 92 -9.41 18.90 -6.17
C THR A 92 -8.86 17.72 -5.39
N MET A 93 -8.46 16.68 -6.11
CA MET A 93 -7.79 15.53 -5.51
C MET A 93 -6.31 15.81 -5.27
N GLU A 94 -5.81 15.36 -4.13
CA GLU A 94 -4.40 15.52 -3.78
C GLU A 94 -3.51 14.52 -4.53
N THR A 95 -2.56 15.04 -5.28
CA THR A 95 -1.49 14.26 -5.88
C THR A 95 -0.31 14.20 -4.92
N VAL A 96 0.16 13.00 -4.62
CA VAL A 96 1.26 12.78 -3.69
C VAL A 96 2.41 12.04 -4.37
N ARG A 97 3.64 12.29 -3.91
CA ARG A 97 4.84 11.59 -4.41
C ARG A 97 5.07 10.27 -3.72
N ASP A 98 4.56 10.13 -2.52
CA ASP A 98 4.67 8.90 -1.73
C ASP A 98 3.40 8.68 -0.90
N PHE A 99 3.15 7.43 -0.57
CA PHE A 99 1.99 7.02 0.20
C PHE A 99 2.34 5.78 1.04
N ILE A 100 1.78 5.68 2.24
CA ILE A 100 1.94 4.47 3.05
C ILE A 100 0.74 3.56 2.81
N LEU A 101 0.98 2.44 2.13
CA LEU A 101 0.00 1.39 1.88
C LEU A 101 0.38 0.14 2.68
N PHE A 102 -0.51 -0.32 3.56
CA PHE A 102 -0.29 -1.51 4.41
C PHE A 102 1.02 -1.47 5.22
N GLY A 103 1.42 -0.28 5.66
CA GLY A 103 2.65 -0.11 6.42
C GLY A 103 3.93 0.01 5.58
N SER A 104 3.86 -0.21 4.27
CA SER A 104 4.97 0.00 3.33
C SER A 104 4.85 1.34 2.64
N LYS A 105 5.95 2.05 2.51
CA LYS A 105 6.03 3.34 1.81
C LYS A 105 6.22 3.09 0.32
N ILE A 106 5.23 3.46 -0.47
CA ILE A 106 5.28 3.42 -1.94
C ILE A 106 5.66 4.81 -2.44
N ILE A 107 6.64 4.87 -3.34
CA ILE A 107 7.13 6.10 -3.95
C ILE A 107 6.88 6.02 -5.46
N ALA A 108 6.52 7.13 -6.06
CA ALA A 108 6.18 7.22 -7.49
C ALA A 108 7.32 6.77 -8.43
N ASP A 109 8.58 6.90 -8.03
CA ASP A 109 9.74 6.47 -8.82
C ASP A 109 10.08 4.98 -8.67
N GLY A 110 9.36 4.25 -7.80
CA GLY A 110 9.61 2.83 -7.52
C GLY A 110 10.88 2.54 -6.74
N ASP A 111 11.57 3.56 -6.19
CA ASP A 111 12.79 3.36 -5.41
C ASP A 111 12.47 2.93 -3.96
N CYS A 112 12.78 1.68 -3.65
CA CYS A 112 12.59 1.10 -2.32
C CYS A 112 13.67 1.50 -1.30
N SER A 113 14.70 2.23 -1.67
CA SER A 113 15.83 2.58 -0.79
C SER A 113 15.38 3.34 0.46
N HIS A 114 14.40 4.21 0.33
CA HIS A 114 13.82 4.95 1.45
C HIS A 114 13.06 4.05 2.41
N GLU A 115 12.31 3.08 1.88
CA GLU A 115 11.55 2.12 2.68
C GLU A 115 12.50 1.18 3.43
N ILE A 116 13.50 0.66 2.76
CA ILE A 116 14.54 -0.17 3.39
C ILE A 116 15.22 0.57 4.53
N LYS A 117 15.64 1.83 4.32
CA LYS A 117 16.23 2.67 5.36
C LYS A 117 15.28 2.89 6.53
N ARG A 118 13.99 3.12 6.27
CA ARG A 118 12.96 3.30 7.30
C ARG A 118 12.84 2.05 8.17
N HIS A 119 12.76 0.86 7.58
CA HIS A 119 12.68 -0.40 8.30
C HIS A 119 13.94 -0.71 9.11
N LEU A 120 15.13 -0.42 8.57
CA LEU A 120 16.38 -0.54 9.31
C LEU A 120 16.41 0.39 10.55
N LEU A 121 15.91 1.61 10.43
CA LEU A 121 15.80 2.54 11.57
C LEU A 121 14.80 2.03 12.62
N LEU A 122 13.66 1.50 12.19
CA LEU A 122 12.68 0.87 13.09
C LEU A 122 13.30 -0.33 13.81
N GLY A 123 13.98 -1.21 13.10
CA GLY A 123 14.70 -2.35 13.68
C GLY A 123 15.75 -1.93 14.69
N ARG A 124 16.53 -0.88 14.39
CA ARG A 124 17.49 -0.31 15.35
C ARG A 124 16.80 0.21 16.61
N LYS A 125 15.67 0.91 16.48
CA LYS A 125 14.88 1.40 17.61
C LYS A 125 14.39 0.23 18.48
N VAL A 126 13.89 -0.84 17.87
CA VAL A 126 13.47 -2.04 18.58
C VAL A 126 14.64 -2.71 19.30
N MET A 127 15.81 -2.84 18.65
CA MET A 127 17.02 -3.35 19.27
C MET A 127 17.43 -2.53 20.48
N THR A 128 17.37 -1.20 20.40
CA THR A 128 17.67 -0.32 21.54
C THR A 128 16.71 -0.54 22.71
N ASN A 129 15.42 -0.75 22.42
CA ASN A 129 14.43 -1.05 23.47
C ASN A 129 14.66 -2.42 24.13
N LEU A 130 15.25 -3.37 23.41
CA LEU A 130 15.61 -4.70 23.94
C LEU A 130 16.97 -4.73 24.64
N ASP A 131 17.75 -3.65 24.60
CA ASP A 131 19.15 -3.63 25.06
C ASP A 131 19.30 -4.08 26.53
N SER A 132 18.41 -3.66 27.41
CA SER A 132 18.40 -4.06 28.82
C SER A 132 18.18 -5.56 29.02
N ILE A 133 17.36 -6.16 28.16
CA ILE A 133 17.07 -7.61 28.17
C ILE A 133 18.27 -8.37 27.60
N LEU A 134 18.77 -7.95 26.44
CA LEU A 134 19.86 -8.61 25.73
C LEU A 134 21.18 -8.57 26.49
N LYS A 135 21.39 -7.57 27.34
CA LYS A 135 22.55 -7.44 28.24
C LYS A 135 22.38 -8.13 29.60
N GLY A 136 21.23 -8.72 29.86
CA GLY A 136 20.95 -9.46 31.11
C GLY A 136 21.92 -10.63 31.26
N ARG A 137 22.56 -10.73 32.44
CA ARG A 137 23.57 -11.79 32.73
C ARG A 137 22.97 -13.20 32.74
N ASP A 138 21.66 -13.30 32.99
CA ASP A 138 20.95 -14.57 33.14
C ASP A 138 20.42 -15.10 31.80
N ILE A 139 20.57 -14.33 30.70
CA ILE A 139 20.06 -14.70 29.39
C ILE A 139 21.22 -15.23 28.53
N ILE A 140 21.13 -16.49 28.17
CA ILE A 140 22.14 -17.14 27.32
C ILE A 140 22.03 -16.71 25.87
N LEU A 141 23.14 -16.76 25.14
CA LEU A 141 23.24 -16.32 23.75
C LEU A 141 22.18 -16.93 22.81
N PRO A 142 21.84 -18.23 22.88
CA PRO A 142 20.77 -18.79 22.05
C PRO A 142 19.42 -18.10 22.25
N THR A 143 19.08 -17.75 23.52
CA THR A 143 17.83 -17.03 23.84
C THR A 143 17.86 -15.64 23.24
N ASN A 144 18.98 -14.91 23.34
CA ASN A 144 19.14 -13.60 22.71
C ASN A 144 18.93 -13.67 21.20
N VAL A 145 19.49 -14.68 20.52
CA VAL A 145 19.27 -14.90 19.08
C VAL A 145 17.80 -15.16 18.76
N CYS A 146 17.11 -15.97 19.58
CA CYS A 146 15.69 -16.23 19.42
C CYS A 146 14.87 -14.94 19.58
N LEU A 147 15.16 -14.11 20.59
CA LEU A 147 14.48 -12.82 20.82
C LEU A 147 14.67 -11.87 19.63
N VAL A 148 15.89 -11.73 19.13
CA VAL A 148 16.17 -10.90 17.95
C VAL A 148 15.41 -11.41 16.73
N LYS A 149 15.42 -12.72 16.48
CA LYS A 149 14.68 -13.31 15.35
C LYS A 149 13.16 -13.13 15.49
N ALA A 150 12.62 -13.25 16.70
CA ALA A 150 11.18 -13.16 16.92
C ALA A 150 10.64 -11.72 16.92
N ILE A 151 11.44 -10.75 17.32
CA ILE A 151 10.98 -9.37 17.56
C ILE A 151 11.54 -8.40 16.53
N VAL A 152 12.84 -8.46 16.23
CA VAL A 152 13.49 -7.48 15.36
C VAL A 152 13.33 -7.83 13.89
N PHE A 153 13.53 -9.11 13.52
CA PHE A 153 13.41 -9.56 12.14
C PHE A 153 12.05 -9.23 11.49
N PRO A 154 10.90 -9.50 12.14
CA PRO A 154 9.60 -9.16 11.57
C PRO A 154 9.44 -7.66 11.30
N VAL A 155 10.02 -6.80 12.13
CA VAL A 155 9.97 -5.35 11.93
C VAL A 155 10.84 -4.90 10.76
N VAL A 156 12.05 -5.47 10.64
CA VAL A 156 12.98 -5.11 9.55
C VAL A 156 12.50 -5.68 8.22
N MET A 157 11.98 -6.90 8.20
CA MET A 157 11.61 -7.63 6.98
C MET A 157 10.15 -7.43 6.56
N TYR A 158 9.39 -6.61 7.29
CA TYR A 158 8.00 -6.35 6.94
C TYR A 158 7.89 -5.72 5.55
N GLY A 159 7.12 -6.32 4.64
CA GLY A 159 6.92 -5.85 3.27
C GLY A 159 8.12 -6.05 2.34
N CYS A 160 9.16 -6.81 2.77
CA CYS A 160 10.39 -7.00 1.97
C CYS A 160 10.14 -7.71 0.63
N GLU A 161 9.02 -8.41 0.49
CA GLU A 161 8.59 -9.06 -0.75
C GLU A 161 8.36 -8.05 -1.89
N SER A 162 8.08 -6.80 -1.55
CA SER A 162 7.88 -5.71 -2.51
C SER A 162 9.16 -4.93 -2.84
N TRP A 163 10.29 -5.24 -2.17
CA TRP A 163 11.52 -4.47 -2.34
C TRP A 163 12.30 -4.89 -3.57
N THR A 164 12.58 -3.95 -4.44
CA THR A 164 13.54 -4.12 -5.53
C THR A 164 14.92 -3.76 -5.02
N VAL A 165 15.74 -4.77 -4.72
CA VAL A 165 17.14 -4.55 -4.31
C VAL A 165 17.98 -4.44 -5.57
N LYS A 166 18.53 -3.25 -5.84
CA LYS A 166 19.49 -3.05 -6.94
C LYS A 166 20.77 -3.84 -6.62
N LYS A 167 21.23 -4.67 -7.57
CA LYS A 167 22.58 -5.26 -7.46
C LYS A 167 23.58 -4.10 -7.34
N ALA A 168 24.43 -4.13 -6.31
CA ALA A 168 25.56 -3.24 -6.26
C ALA A 168 26.41 -3.54 -7.51
N GLU A 169 26.63 -2.54 -8.34
CA GLU A 169 27.61 -2.63 -9.40
C GLU A 169 28.97 -2.75 -8.71
N HIS A 170 29.64 -3.89 -8.94
CA HIS A 170 31.00 -4.13 -8.48
C HIS A 170 31.98 -3.42 -9.38
#